data_3244904302e62ecc45499b2f9d903b74
#
_entry.id   3244904302e62ecc45499b2f9d903b74
#
_cell.length_a   1.000
_cell.length_b   1.000
_cell.length_c   1.000
_cell.angle_alpha   90.00
_cell.angle_beta   90.00
_cell.angle_gamma   90.00
#
_symmetry.space_group_name_H-M   'P 1'
#
loop_
_entity.id
_entity.type
_entity.pdbx_description
1 polymer ?
#
loop_
_entity_poly.entity_id
_entity_poly.type
_entity_poly.pdbx_seq_one_letter_code
_entity_poly.pdbx_strand_id
1 'polypeptide(L)'
;MSSEFKLNLPLAHTALDRDYLAREDADLFSSLWNKGGALVLPMYEGKVLLTTAGELRFLSTSTVSAELAHTYLGKHLESSLPVVLAVLNEDQAFGLEPGPENWHGLRRSGLGLSPSDAAIFTQGLALANWHASHEYCPRCGALTEVRRAGWVRYCTADDLELFPRTDPAVIVGVIDSHDRILLGSQGVWEENRYSILAGFVEPGESLEAAVVREMNEEAGILVANPKYLGSQAWPFPFSLMLGYTAEYVSGTVTPDGEEIVKLRWFTKDELKSEAKELLLPGRLSIARTIIEHWLGEELETGE
;
A
#
# COMPACT_ATOMS: atom_id res chain seq x y z
N MET A 1 -29.72 -10.04 9.45
CA MET A 1 -28.39 -10.66 9.20
C MET A 1 -27.56 -9.59 8.52
N SER A 2 -26.56 -9.06 9.22
CA SER A 2 -25.65 -8.09 8.63
C SER A 2 -24.92 -8.79 7.49
N SER A 3 -25.05 -8.29 6.28
CA SER A 3 -24.18 -8.68 5.19
C SER A 3 -22.75 -8.40 5.66
N GLU A 4 -21.97 -9.47 5.89
CA GLU A 4 -20.53 -9.32 6.12
C GLU A 4 -19.97 -8.55 4.94
N PHE A 5 -19.49 -7.35 5.24
CA PHE A 5 -18.90 -6.47 4.28
C PHE A 5 -17.54 -7.05 3.87
N LYS A 6 -17.50 -7.76 2.76
CA LYS A 6 -16.26 -8.17 2.11
C LYS A 6 -15.94 -7.17 1.00
N LEU A 7 -15.26 -6.10 1.35
CA LEU A 7 -14.61 -5.28 0.34
C LEU A 7 -13.60 -6.14 -0.41
N ASN A 8 -13.79 -6.26 -1.71
CA ASN A 8 -12.74 -6.74 -2.60
C ASN A 8 -11.74 -5.60 -2.80
N LEU A 9 -10.82 -5.44 -1.81
CA LEU A 9 -9.86 -4.36 -1.80
C LEU A 9 -8.69 -4.69 -2.72
N PRO A 10 -8.36 -3.82 -3.68
CA PRO A 10 -7.11 -3.95 -4.42
C PRO A 10 -5.91 -4.00 -3.46
N LEU A 11 -4.84 -4.69 -3.83
CA LEU A 11 -3.61 -4.85 -3.04
C LEU A 11 -3.78 -5.55 -1.68
N ALA A 12 -4.97 -6.07 -1.34
CA ALA A 12 -5.25 -6.74 -0.06
C ALA A 12 -5.25 -8.26 -0.17
N HIS A 13 -4.86 -8.82 -1.31
CA HIS A 13 -4.83 -10.26 -1.53
C HIS A 13 -3.62 -10.93 -0.89
N THR A 14 -3.74 -12.21 -0.57
CA THR A 14 -2.64 -13.06 -0.13
C THR A 14 -2.23 -13.96 -1.29
N ALA A 15 -0.98 -13.80 -1.76
CA ALA A 15 -0.42 -14.60 -2.86
C ALA A 15 0.70 -15.53 -2.43
N LEU A 16 1.26 -15.30 -1.24
CA LEU A 16 2.42 -16.00 -0.73
C LEU A 16 2.13 -16.64 0.63
N ASP A 17 2.50 -17.91 0.79
CA ASP A 17 2.84 -18.45 2.10
C ASP A 17 4.12 -17.74 2.56
N ARG A 18 4.06 -17.08 3.71
CA ARG A 18 5.19 -16.32 4.26
C ARG A 18 6.40 -17.18 4.60
N ASP A 19 6.22 -18.51 4.76
CA ASP A 19 7.28 -19.50 5.00
C ASP A 19 8.33 -19.02 6.00
N TYR A 20 7.84 -18.47 7.13
CA TYR A 20 8.65 -17.67 8.06
C TYR A 20 9.80 -18.46 8.69
N LEU A 21 9.65 -19.78 8.85
CA LEU A 21 10.70 -20.64 9.40
C LEU A 21 11.92 -20.73 8.46
N ALA A 22 11.71 -20.67 7.14
CA ALA A 22 12.82 -20.71 6.19
C ALA A 22 13.73 -19.48 6.29
N ARG A 23 13.24 -18.36 6.85
CA ARG A 23 14.02 -17.12 7.01
C ARG A 23 15.15 -17.24 8.04
N GLU A 24 15.09 -18.24 8.92
CA GLU A 24 16.14 -18.51 9.92
C GLU A 24 17.33 -19.29 9.34
N ASP A 25 17.18 -19.85 8.13
CA ASP A 25 18.27 -20.57 7.45
C ASP A 25 19.24 -19.56 6.83
N ALA A 26 20.46 -19.50 7.36
CA ALA A 26 21.52 -18.64 6.86
C ALA A 26 21.93 -18.96 5.42
N ASP A 27 21.76 -20.22 4.99
CA ASP A 27 22.10 -20.71 3.67
C ASP A 27 20.92 -20.70 2.69
N LEU A 28 19.79 -20.09 3.06
CA LEU A 28 18.56 -20.11 2.26
C LEU A 28 18.81 -19.70 0.81
N PHE A 29 19.42 -18.54 0.57
CA PHE A 29 19.65 -18.04 -0.78
C PHE A 29 20.58 -18.94 -1.58
N SER A 30 21.71 -19.35 -1.00
CA SER A 30 22.64 -20.30 -1.66
C SER A 30 21.96 -21.63 -1.99
N SER A 31 21.13 -22.14 -1.08
CA SER A 31 20.35 -23.36 -1.30
C SER A 31 19.33 -23.19 -2.43
N LEU A 32 18.64 -22.06 -2.51
CA LEU A 32 17.67 -21.76 -3.57
C LEU A 32 18.36 -21.65 -4.94
N TRP A 33 19.52 -21.00 -5.02
CA TRP A 33 20.27 -20.89 -6.27
C TRP A 33 20.83 -22.23 -6.72
N ASN A 34 21.37 -23.04 -5.81
CA ASN A 34 21.91 -24.37 -6.11
C ASN A 34 20.83 -25.36 -6.58
N LYS A 35 19.64 -25.30 -5.99
CA LYS A 35 18.51 -26.18 -6.38
C LYS A 35 17.82 -25.70 -7.67
N GLY A 36 17.87 -24.41 -7.95
CA GLY A 36 17.10 -23.78 -9.02
C GLY A 36 15.61 -23.67 -8.67
N GLY A 37 14.84 -23.07 -9.56
CA GLY A 37 13.37 -23.01 -9.47
C GLY A 37 12.81 -21.89 -8.62
N ALA A 38 13.63 -21.03 -8.00
CA ALA A 38 13.10 -19.83 -7.37
C ALA A 38 12.75 -18.76 -8.42
N LEU A 39 11.66 -18.06 -8.17
CA LEU A 39 11.20 -16.91 -8.94
C LEU A 39 11.86 -15.64 -8.37
N VAL A 40 12.68 -14.96 -9.17
CA VAL A 40 13.35 -13.74 -8.75
C VAL A 40 12.61 -12.54 -9.32
N LEU A 41 12.07 -11.69 -8.45
CA LEU A 41 11.42 -10.42 -8.81
C LEU A 41 12.50 -9.32 -8.87
N PRO A 42 12.89 -8.85 -10.06
CA PRO A 42 13.79 -7.71 -10.18
C PRO A 42 13.04 -6.42 -9.87
N MET A 43 13.62 -5.55 -9.06
CA MET A 43 13.06 -4.25 -8.72
C MET A 43 14.13 -3.16 -8.82
N TYR A 44 13.80 -2.08 -9.52
CA TYR A 44 14.63 -0.88 -9.65
C TYR A 44 13.80 0.35 -9.36
N GLU A 45 14.23 1.20 -8.43
CA GLU A 45 13.50 2.40 -7.99
C GLU A 45 12.00 2.16 -7.68
N GLY A 46 11.71 1.03 -7.02
CA GLY A 46 10.33 0.66 -6.67
C GLY A 46 9.48 0.24 -7.86
N LYS A 47 10.08 -0.02 -9.02
CA LYS A 47 9.43 -0.47 -10.25
C LYS A 47 9.86 -1.89 -10.59
N VAL A 48 9.01 -2.61 -11.30
CA VAL A 48 9.23 -3.99 -11.76
C VAL A 48 9.06 -4.12 -13.27
N LEU A 49 9.53 -5.21 -13.82
CA LEU A 49 9.31 -5.57 -15.22
C LEU A 49 8.00 -6.34 -15.37
N LEU A 50 7.30 -6.11 -16.47
CA LEU A 50 6.13 -6.88 -16.87
C LEU A 50 6.40 -7.69 -18.14
N THR A 51 5.67 -8.78 -18.30
CA THR A 51 5.59 -9.54 -19.55
C THR A 51 4.72 -8.80 -20.55
N THR A 52 4.72 -9.22 -21.80
CA THR A 52 3.81 -8.70 -22.83
C THR A 52 2.33 -8.98 -22.54
N ALA A 53 2.05 -9.94 -21.64
CA ALA A 53 0.70 -10.23 -21.14
C ALA A 53 0.29 -9.34 -19.95
N GLY A 54 1.19 -8.48 -19.47
CA GLY A 54 0.93 -7.61 -18.30
C GLY A 54 1.13 -8.28 -16.94
N GLU A 55 1.76 -9.46 -16.88
CA GLU A 55 2.08 -10.19 -15.66
C GLU A 55 3.47 -9.78 -15.13
N LEU A 56 3.77 -10.05 -13.85
CA LEU A 56 5.13 -9.86 -13.33
C LEU A 56 6.14 -10.71 -14.09
N ARG A 57 7.20 -10.09 -14.58
CA ARG A 57 8.31 -10.78 -15.23
C ARG A 57 9.31 -11.25 -14.18
N PHE A 58 9.19 -12.51 -13.76
CA PHE A 58 10.18 -13.15 -12.89
C PHE A 58 11.40 -13.61 -13.71
N LEU A 59 12.54 -13.55 -13.06
CA LEU A 59 13.79 -14.08 -13.59
C LEU A 59 14.11 -15.44 -12.95
N SER A 60 14.92 -16.25 -13.64
CA SER A 60 15.43 -17.50 -13.11
C SER A 60 16.69 -17.25 -12.28
N THR A 61 16.93 -18.07 -11.26
CA THR A 61 18.21 -18.10 -10.51
C THR A 61 19.43 -18.36 -11.38
N SER A 62 19.24 -18.90 -12.59
CA SER A 62 20.34 -19.08 -13.56
C SER A 62 20.76 -17.78 -14.28
N THR A 63 19.91 -16.75 -14.26
CA THR A 63 20.16 -15.47 -14.95
C THR A 63 20.52 -14.33 -14.00
N VAL A 64 20.37 -14.53 -12.71
CA VAL A 64 20.63 -13.52 -11.66
C VAL A 64 21.57 -14.11 -10.64
N SER A 65 22.62 -13.36 -10.25
CA SER A 65 23.52 -13.78 -9.17
C SER A 65 22.79 -13.85 -7.83
N ALA A 66 23.16 -14.84 -7.00
CA ALA A 66 22.67 -14.95 -5.62
C ALA A 66 23.02 -13.72 -4.77
N GLU A 67 24.07 -13.00 -5.11
CA GLU A 67 24.49 -11.77 -4.42
C GLU A 67 23.46 -10.63 -4.55
N LEU A 68 22.60 -10.69 -5.58
CA LEU A 68 21.49 -9.74 -5.77
C LEU A 68 20.22 -10.11 -4.99
N ALA A 69 20.19 -11.29 -4.36
CA ALA A 69 19.07 -11.70 -3.52
C ALA A 69 19.00 -10.78 -2.30
N HIS A 70 17.92 -10.03 -2.22
CA HIS A 70 17.73 -9.03 -1.18
C HIS A 70 16.79 -9.52 -0.08
N THR A 71 15.63 -10.04 -0.48
CA THR A 71 14.59 -10.46 0.49
C THR A 71 13.85 -11.69 0.00
N TYR A 72 13.71 -12.69 0.86
CA TYR A 72 12.85 -13.84 0.64
C TYR A 72 11.40 -13.45 0.93
N LEU A 73 10.55 -13.42 -0.09
CA LEU A 73 9.15 -13.01 0.05
C LEU A 73 8.25 -14.14 0.57
N GLY A 74 8.61 -15.39 0.32
CA GLY A 74 7.84 -16.58 0.70
C GLY A 74 7.70 -17.57 -0.46
N LYS A 75 6.69 -18.45 -0.39
CA LYS A 75 6.34 -19.41 -1.46
C LYS A 75 5.07 -18.96 -2.15
N HIS A 76 5.06 -18.95 -3.47
CA HIS A 76 3.86 -18.69 -4.26
C HIS A 76 2.79 -19.74 -3.96
N LEU A 77 1.57 -19.32 -3.60
CA LEU A 77 0.52 -20.24 -3.13
C LEU A 77 0.11 -21.28 -4.17
N GLU A 78 0.06 -20.92 -5.44
CA GLU A 78 -0.38 -21.83 -6.51
C GLU A 78 0.74 -22.77 -6.97
N SER A 79 1.95 -22.22 -7.21
CA SER A 79 3.06 -23.01 -7.74
C SER A 79 3.96 -23.63 -6.68
N SER A 80 3.86 -23.19 -5.43
CA SER A 80 4.76 -23.54 -4.32
C SER A 80 6.23 -23.14 -4.56
N LEU A 81 6.51 -22.37 -5.60
CA LEU A 81 7.87 -21.91 -5.89
C LEU A 81 8.29 -20.78 -4.93
N PRO A 82 9.54 -20.79 -4.46
CA PRO A 82 10.10 -19.70 -3.68
C PRO A 82 10.13 -18.40 -4.50
N VAL A 83 9.79 -17.28 -3.87
CA VAL A 83 9.84 -15.94 -4.46
C VAL A 83 10.87 -15.10 -3.73
N VAL A 84 11.80 -14.53 -4.46
CA VAL A 84 12.90 -13.69 -3.95
C VAL A 84 12.85 -12.33 -4.61
N LEU A 85 12.96 -11.27 -3.83
CA LEU A 85 13.15 -9.91 -4.31
C LEU A 85 14.65 -9.66 -4.57
N ALA A 86 14.99 -9.14 -5.75
CA ALA A 86 16.30 -8.59 -6.08
C ALA A 86 16.16 -7.08 -6.32
N VAL A 87 16.78 -6.27 -5.45
CA VAL A 87 16.81 -4.82 -5.63
C VAL A 87 18.06 -4.46 -6.41
N LEU A 88 17.88 -3.85 -7.57
CA LEU A 88 18.93 -3.58 -8.55
C LEU A 88 19.37 -2.12 -8.46
N ASN A 89 20.67 -1.88 -8.68
CA ASN A 89 21.18 -0.55 -9.00
C ASN A 89 20.95 -0.22 -10.49
N GLU A 90 21.31 0.99 -10.89
CA GLU A 90 21.10 1.49 -12.25
C GLU A 90 21.78 0.63 -13.31
N ASP A 91 23.06 0.31 -13.14
CA ASP A 91 23.86 -0.49 -14.09
C ASP A 91 23.25 -1.90 -14.25
N GLN A 92 22.83 -2.52 -13.14
CA GLN A 92 22.21 -3.84 -13.14
C GLN A 92 20.83 -3.81 -13.82
N ALA A 93 20.03 -2.79 -13.53
CA ALA A 93 18.70 -2.64 -14.10
C ALA A 93 18.75 -2.43 -15.62
N PHE A 94 19.60 -1.50 -16.09
CA PHE A 94 19.72 -1.23 -17.52
C PHE A 94 20.54 -2.27 -18.27
N GLY A 95 21.39 -3.02 -17.58
CA GLY A 95 22.00 -4.23 -18.13
C GLY A 95 21.00 -5.36 -18.37
N LEU A 96 19.93 -5.42 -17.58
CA LEU A 96 18.85 -6.38 -17.71
C LEU A 96 17.78 -5.93 -18.73
N GLU A 97 17.34 -4.68 -18.60
CA GLU A 97 16.31 -4.05 -19.45
C GLU A 97 16.67 -2.58 -19.65
N PRO A 98 17.20 -2.22 -20.84
CA PRO A 98 17.70 -0.86 -21.10
C PRO A 98 16.59 0.18 -21.29
N GLY A 99 15.34 -0.23 -21.58
CA GLY A 99 14.22 0.67 -21.77
C GLY A 99 13.62 1.11 -20.42
N PRO A 100 13.79 2.38 -19.99
CA PRO A 100 13.23 2.85 -18.71
C PRO A 100 11.69 2.80 -18.68
N GLU A 101 11.03 2.85 -19.85
CA GLU A 101 9.58 2.72 -20.00
C GLU A 101 9.05 1.33 -19.68
N ASN A 102 9.90 0.30 -19.72
CA ASN A 102 9.55 -1.09 -19.40
C ASN A 102 9.54 -1.38 -17.89
N TRP A 103 10.00 -0.42 -17.07
CA TRP A 103 9.95 -0.49 -15.62
C TRP A 103 8.68 0.17 -15.09
N HIS A 104 7.77 -0.63 -14.52
CA HIS A 104 6.42 -0.23 -14.16
C HIS A 104 6.26 -0.08 -12.65
N GLY A 105 5.72 1.07 -12.22
CA GLY A 105 5.40 1.35 -10.81
C GLY A 105 4.01 0.86 -10.42
N LEU A 106 3.85 0.38 -9.18
CA LEU A 106 2.62 -0.22 -8.67
C LEU A 106 1.37 0.67 -8.84
N ARG A 107 1.47 1.99 -8.64
CA ARG A 107 0.33 2.91 -8.77
C ARG A 107 -0.28 2.91 -10.17
N ARG A 108 0.54 2.72 -11.22
CA ARG A 108 0.09 2.75 -12.61
C ARG A 108 -0.30 1.38 -13.12
N SER A 109 0.41 0.34 -12.71
CA SER A 109 0.21 -1.01 -13.25
C SER A 109 -0.67 -1.90 -12.38
N GLY A 110 -0.87 -1.56 -11.10
CA GLY A 110 -1.48 -2.46 -10.11
C GLY A 110 -2.88 -2.95 -10.46
N LEU A 111 -3.69 -2.14 -11.16
CA LEU A 111 -5.03 -2.55 -11.61
C LEU A 111 -5.00 -3.55 -12.78
N GLY A 112 -3.95 -3.51 -13.61
CA GLY A 112 -3.78 -4.43 -14.73
C GLY A 112 -3.16 -5.76 -14.33
N LEU A 113 -2.59 -5.85 -13.14
CA LEU A 113 -1.99 -7.08 -12.62
C LEU A 113 -3.05 -8.05 -12.10
N SER A 114 -2.73 -9.34 -12.15
CA SER A 114 -3.50 -10.34 -11.41
C SER A 114 -3.48 -10.01 -9.91
N PRO A 115 -4.50 -10.42 -9.12
CA PRO A 115 -4.48 -10.22 -7.67
C PRO A 115 -3.23 -10.79 -6.99
N SER A 116 -2.72 -11.92 -7.50
CA SER A 116 -1.48 -12.55 -7.03
C SER A 116 -0.25 -11.68 -7.29
N ASP A 117 -0.08 -11.21 -8.52
CA ASP A 117 1.04 -10.36 -8.91
C ASP A 117 1.04 -9.02 -8.17
N ALA A 118 -0.14 -8.39 -8.05
CA ALA A 118 -0.30 -7.16 -7.29
C ALA A 118 0.10 -7.33 -5.81
N ALA A 119 -0.26 -8.46 -5.20
CA ALA A 119 0.10 -8.77 -3.81
C ALA A 119 1.62 -9.00 -3.65
N ILE A 120 2.26 -9.72 -4.58
CA ILE A 120 3.70 -9.95 -4.57
C ILE A 120 4.45 -8.63 -4.76
N PHE A 121 4.04 -7.80 -5.72
CA PHE A 121 4.64 -6.49 -5.94
C PHE A 121 4.49 -5.59 -4.72
N THR A 122 3.29 -5.53 -4.13
CA THR A 122 2.99 -4.73 -2.92
C THR A 122 3.93 -5.11 -1.77
N GLN A 123 4.11 -6.41 -1.51
CA GLN A 123 5.01 -6.89 -0.47
C GLN A 123 6.47 -6.57 -0.78
N GLY A 124 6.91 -6.81 -2.01
CA GLY A 124 8.27 -6.51 -2.45
C GLY A 124 8.60 -5.03 -2.33
N LEU A 125 7.68 -4.16 -2.78
CA LEU A 125 7.85 -2.71 -2.71
C LEU A 125 7.90 -2.20 -1.27
N ALA A 126 7.03 -2.71 -0.38
CA ALA A 126 7.05 -2.32 1.03
C ALA A 126 8.40 -2.65 1.70
N LEU A 127 8.95 -3.84 1.43
CA LEU A 127 10.24 -4.27 1.97
C LEU A 127 11.41 -3.49 1.35
N ALA A 128 11.39 -3.25 0.03
CA ALA A 128 12.41 -2.45 -0.64
C ALA A 128 12.46 -1.01 -0.08
N ASN A 129 11.30 -0.36 0.08
CA ASN A 129 11.20 0.97 0.67
C ASN A 129 11.75 1.01 2.11
N TRP A 130 11.40 -0.01 2.91
CA TRP A 130 11.89 -0.09 4.27
C TRP A 130 13.41 -0.24 4.31
N HIS A 131 13.98 -1.13 3.52
CA HIS A 131 15.43 -1.29 3.45
C HIS A 131 16.15 -0.02 3.02
N ALA A 132 15.62 0.70 2.03
CA ALA A 132 16.21 1.94 1.52
C ALA A 132 16.22 3.08 2.56
N SER A 133 15.26 3.09 3.49
CA SER A 133 15.11 4.17 4.48
C SER A 133 15.65 3.83 5.88
N HIS A 134 16.04 2.57 6.15
CA HIS A 134 16.42 2.10 7.48
C HIS A 134 17.81 1.43 7.49
N GLU A 135 18.74 1.92 6.68
CA GLU A 135 20.10 1.39 6.62
C GLU A 135 20.89 1.60 7.91
N TYR A 136 20.56 2.63 8.66
CA TYR A 136 21.25 3.02 9.89
C TYR A 136 20.41 2.75 11.13
N CYS A 137 21.08 2.40 12.22
CA CYS A 137 20.44 2.21 13.52
C CYS A 137 19.88 3.54 14.03
N PRO A 138 18.60 3.60 14.42
CA PRO A 138 17.99 4.84 14.93
C PRO A 138 18.51 5.26 16.32
N ARG A 139 19.25 4.37 17.03
CA ARG A 139 19.81 4.67 18.36
C ARG A 139 21.23 5.20 18.28
N CYS A 140 22.11 4.55 17.52
CA CYS A 140 23.55 4.86 17.52
C CYS A 140 24.06 5.38 16.17
N GLY A 141 23.26 5.33 15.11
CA GLY A 141 23.67 5.78 13.76
C GLY A 141 24.61 4.81 13.02
N ALA A 142 24.92 3.64 13.57
CA ALA A 142 25.74 2.64 12.91
C ALA A 142 24.99 1.99 11.73
N LEU A 143 25.71 1.62 10.68
CA LEU A 143 25.18 0.82 9.57
C LEU A 143 24.69 -0.54 10.12
N THR A 144 23.52 -0.96 9.68
CA THR A 144 22.90 -2.23 10.10
C THR A 144 23.12 -3.32 9.06
N GLU A 145 23.13 -4.58 9.51
CA GLU A 145 23.23 -5.76 8.67
C GLU A 145 21.85 -6.32 8.35
N VAL A 146 21.68 -6.83 7.14
CA VAL A 146 20.45 -7.56 6.76
C VAL A 146 20.55 -8.99 7.27
N ARG A 147 19.51 -9.44 8.00
CA ARG A 147 19.39 -10.78 8.56
C ARG A 147 18.04 -11.39 8.25
N ARG A 148 17.84 -12.66 8.60
CA ARG A 148 16.60 -13.43 8.40
C ARG A 148 16.05 -13.27 7.00
N ALA A 149 16.91 -13.52 6.04
CA ALA A 149 16.57 -13.44 4.60
C ALA A 149 15.85 -12.12 4.22
N GLY A 150 16.28 -10.98 4.76
CA GLY A 150 15.74 -9.66 4.45
C GLY A 150 14.59 -9.15 5.33
N TRP A 151 14.21 -9.88 6.39
CA TRP A 151 13.11 -9.47 7.28
C TRP A 151 13.56 -8.79 8.56
N VAL A 152 14.85 -8.68 8.79
CA VAL A 152 15.45 -8.01 9.93
C VAL A 152 16.65 -7.20 9.47
N ARG A 153 16.81 -6.01 10.01
CA ARG A 153 18.06 -5.28 10.03
C ARG A 153 18.62 -5.33 11.45
N TYR A 154 19.89 -5.62 11.59
CA TYR A 154 20.52 -5.82 12.88
C TYR A 154 21.66 -4.83 13.10
N CYS A 155 21.61 -4.13 14.21
CA CYS A 155 22.69 -3.25 14.66
C CYS A 155 23.64 -4.03 15.55
N THR A 156 24.87 -4.28 15.06
CA THR A 156 25.90 -4.98 15.84
C THR A 156 26.46 -4.16 16.99
N ALA A 157 26.39 -2.82 16.92
CA ALA A 157 26.87 -1.94 17.96
C ALA A 157 25.94 -1.86 19.18
N ASP A 158 24.61 -1.92 18.96
CA ASP A 158 23.59 -1.82 20.00
C ASP A 158 22.91 -3.15 20.34
N ASP A 159 23.28 -4.24 19.67
CA ASP A 159 22.59 -5.54 19.76
C ASP A 159 21.07 -5.41 19.56
N LEU A 160 20.67 -4.70 18.51
CA LEU A 160 19.28 -4.32 18.26
C LEU A 160 18.76 -4.87 16.93
N GLU A 161 17.65 -5.62 16.96
CA GLU A 161 16.89 -5.99 15.78
C GLU A 161 15.90 -4.88 15.41
N LEU A 162 15.86 -4.54 14.12
CA LEU A 162 14.91 -3.64 13.51
C LEU A 162 14.01 -4.43 12.55
N PHE A 163 12.72 -4.22 12.65
CA PHE A 163 11.71 -4.92 11.86
C PHE A 163 11.08 -4.00 10.81
N PRO A 164 10.53 -4.56 9.72
CA PRO A 164 9.83 -3.77 8.72
C PRO A 164 8.74 -2.89 9.33
N ARG A 165 8.70 -1.64 8.90
CA ARG A 165 7.76 -0.63 9.38
C ARG A 165 6.44 -0.73 8.62
N THR A 166 5.35 -0.55 9.35
CA THR A 166 3.99 -0.39 8.80
C THR A 166 3.30 0.71 9.61
N ASP A 167 2.88 1.79 8.93
CA ASP A 167 2.26 2.95 9.55
C ASP A 167 0.73 2.87 9.38
N PRO A 168 -0.03 2.69 10.46
CA PRO A 168 -1.48 2.66 10.38
C PRO A 168 -2.03 4.06 10.09
N ALA A 169 -2.97 4.15 9.14
CA ALA A 169 -3.71 5.36 8.83
C ALA A 169 -5.20 5.03 8.65
N VAL A 170 -6.07 5.76 9.34
CA VAL A 170 -7.51 5.64 9.12
C VAL A 170 -7.92 6.41 7.87
N ILE A 171 -8.91 5.88 7.14
CA ILE A 171 -9.51 6.53 5.98
C ILE A 171 -11.02 6.38 6.06
N VAL A 172 -11.77 7.50 6.02
CA VAL A 172 -13.12 7.55 6.57
C VAL A 172 -14.12 8.12 5.59
N GLY A 173 -15.13 7.34 5.21
CA GLY A 173 -16.33 7.82 4.56
C GLY A 173 -17.31 8.38 5.61
N VAL A 174 -17.34 9.70 5.79
CA VAL A 174 -18.30 10.34 6.70
C VAL A 174 -19.63 10.53 6.00
N ILE A 175 -20.70 10.05 6.64
CA ILE A 175 -22.06 10.06 6.08
C ILE A 175 -22.98 10.83 7.02
N ASP A 176 -23.77 11.75 6.48
CA ASP A 176 -24.74 12.51 7.27
C ASP A 176 -26.16 11.88 7.26
N SER A 177 -27.09 12.50 8.00
CA SER A 177 -28.47 12.04 8.13
C SER A 177 -29.30 12.14 6.82
N HIS A 178 -28.76 12.78 5.78
CA HIS A 178 -29.37 12.90 4.45
C HIS A 178 -28.71 11.95 3.43
N ASP A 179 -27.92 10.95 3.91
CA ASP A 179 -27.17 10.01 3.08
C ASP A 179 -26.20 10.71 2.11
N ARG A 180 -25.58 11.84 2.54
CA ARG A 180 -24.51 12.51 1.80
C ARG A 180 -23.15 12.09 2.33
N ILE A 181 -22.15 11.97 1.45
CA ILE A 181 -20.75 11.72 1.82
C ILE A 181 -19.96 13.03 1.84
N LEU A 182 -19.09 13.21 2.84
CA LEU A 182 -18.15 14.31 2.89
C LEU A 182 -16.87 13.96 2.14
N LEU A 183 -16.49 14.82 1.19
CA LEU A 183 -15.20 14.72 0.50
C LEU A 183 -14.40 16.00 0.73
N GLY A 184 -13.08 15.82 0.83
CA GLY A 184 -12.09 16.89 0.99
C GLY A 184 -11.13 16.99 -0.18
N SER A 185 -10.52 18.17 -0.33
CA SER A 185 -9.48 18.47 -1.31
C SER A 185 -8.28 19.09 -0.62
N GLN A 186 -7.09 18.61 -0.91
CA GLN A 186 -5.83 19.13 -0.36
C GLN A 186 -5.29 20.29 -1.21
N GLY A 187 -4.60 21.25 -0.56
CA GLY A 187 -4.08 22.42 -1.23
C GLY A 187 -3.04 22.17 -2.31
N VAL A 188 -2.37 21.01 -2.26
CA VAL A 188 -1.35 20.61 -3.23
C VAL A 188 -1.91 19.82 -4.42
N TRP A 189 -3.21 19.53 -4.43
CA TRP A 189 -3.84 18.77 -5.49
C TRP A 189 -4.30 19.66 -6.64
N GLU A 190 -4.51 19.03 -7.80
CA GLU A 190 -5.14 19.68 -8.93
C GLU A 190 -6.56 20.13 -8.58
N GLU A 191 -7.04 21.14 -9.29
CA GLU A 191 -8.41 21.60 -9.13
C GLU A 191 -9.41 20.47 -9.37
N ASN A 192 -10.51 20.47 -8.62
CA ASN A 192 -11.55 19.42 -8.64
C ASN A 192 -11.11 18.01 -8.22
N ARG A 193 -9.94 17.85 -7.61
CA ARG A 193 -9.54 16.58 -7.00
C ARG A 193 -10.15 16.50 -5.59
N TYR A 194 -10.93 15.44 -5.35
CA TYR A 194 -11.56 15.14 -4.06
C TYR A 194 -11.30 13.70 -3.64
N SER A 195 -11.23 13.48 -2.33
CA SER A 195 -11.16 12.17 -1.70
C SER A 195 -11.90 12.18 -0.36
N ILE A 196 -12.11 11.01 0.23
CA ILE A 196 -12.46 10.90 1.65
C ILE A 196 -11.25 11.24 2.50
N LEU A 197 -11.49 11.70 3.73
CA LEU A 197 -10.48 12.15 4.68
C LEU A 197 -9.69 10.97 5.26
N ALA A 198 -8.42 11.21 5.59
CA ALA A 198 -7.54 10.14 6.06
C ALA A 198 -6.36 10.71 6.85
N GLY A 199 -6.04 10.14 8.01
CA GLY A 199 -4.89 10.54 8.79
C GLY A 199 -4.22 9.41 9.54
N PHE A 200 -3.01 9.65 10.01
CA PHE A 200 -2.23 8.65 10.72
C PHE A 200 -2.76 8.42 12.14
N VAL A 201 -2.69 7.16 12.56
CA VAL A 201 -2.94 6.79 13.95
C VAL A 201 -1.76 7.24 14.81
N GLU A 202 -2.03 7.99 15.88
CA GLU A 202 -1.01 8.47 16.78
C GLU A 202 -0.68 7.46 17.91
N PRO A 203 0.56 7.49 18.45
CA PRO A 203 0.93 6.62 19.57
C PRO A 203 0.00 6.77 20.78
N GLY A 204 -0.61 5.67 21.21
CA GLY A 204 -1.42 5.62 22.40
C GLY A 204 -2.93 5.78 22.17
N GLU A 205 -3.39 6.00 20.95
CA GLU A 205 -4.82 6.04 20.63
C GLU A 205 -5.32 4.73 19.99
N SER A 206 -6.63 4.51 20.06
CA SER A 206 -7.30 3.45 19.29
C SER A 206 -7.64 3.93 17.89
N LEU A 207 -7.94 2.98 16.98
CA LEU A 207 -8.33 3.31 15.62
C LEU A 207 -9.62 4.16 15.58
N GLU A 208 -10.58 3.85 16.46
CA GLU A 208 -11.83 4.59 16.59
C GLU A 208 -11.60 6.02 17.12
N ALA A 209 -10.62 6.20 18.04
CA ALA A 209 -10.24 7.52 18.52
C ALA A 209 -9.56 8.34 17.40
N ALA A 210 -8.68 7.72 16.63
CA ALA A 210 -8.07 8.35 15.45
C ALA A 210 -9.11 8.82 14.44
N VAL A 211 -10.15 8.01 14.16
CA VAL A 211 -11.27 8.43 13.28
C VAL A 211 -11.94 9.70 13.80
N VAL A 212 -12.24 9.77 15.11
CA VAL A 212 -12.92 10.95 15.69
C VAL A 212 -12.01 12.17 15.68
N ARG A 213 -10.74 12.01 16.03
CA ARG A 213 -9.75 13.10 16.09
C ARG A 213 -9.51 13.68 14.68
N GLU A 214 -9.19 12.85 13.70
CA GLU A 214 -8.90 13.30 12.34
C GLU A 214 -10.09 14.04 11.71
N MET A 215 -11.32 13.55 11.90
CA MET A 215 -12.50 14.23 11.39
C MET A 215 -12.74 15.59 12.07
N ASN A 216 -12.35 15.72 13.34
CA ASN A 216 -12.40 17.01 14.03
C ASN A 216 -11.28 17.96 13.58
N GLU A 217 -10.07 17.47 13.38
CA GLU A 217 -8.90 18.27 12.99
C GLU A 217 -9.05 18.75 11.54
N GLU A 218 -9.30 17.84 10.58
CA GLU A 218 -9.36 18.16 9.16
C GLU A 218 -10.66 18.85 8.71
N ALA A 219 -11.77 18.62 9.42
CA ALA A 219 -13.09 19.09 8.98
C ALA A 219 -13.92 19.84 10.02
N GLY A 220 -13.45 19.97 11.28
CA GLY A 220 -14.18 20.67 12.35
C GLY A 220 -15.46 19.98 12.79
N ILE A 221 -15.60 18.67 12.55
CA ILE A 221 -16.84 17.92 12.80
C ILE A 221 -16.65 16.84 13.86
N LEU A 222 -17.74 16.53 14.58
CA LEU A 222 -17.83 15.36 15.44
C LEU A 222 -18.52 14.22 14.67
N VAL A 223 -17.90 13.04 14.71
CA VAL A 223 -18.46 11.81 14.14
C VAL A 223 -18.66 10.75 15.23
N ALA A 224 -19.54 9.79 14.97
CA ALA A 224 -19.82 8.65 15.84
C ALA A 224 -19.92 7.35 15.04
N ASN A 225 -20.04 6.23 15.79
CA ASN A 225 -20.27 4.90 15.24
C ASN A 225 -19.28 4.51 14.12
N PRO A 226 -17.95 4.66 14.30
CA PRO A 226 -17.01 4.23 13.31
C PRO A 226 -17.14 2.72 13.05
N LYS A 227 -17.37 2.33 11.79
CA LYS A 227 -17.52 0.93 11.36
C LYS A 227 -16.35 0.56 10.47
N TYR A 228 -15.55 -0.41 10.89
CA TYR A 228 -14.43 -0.93 10.12
C TYR A 228 -14.93 -1.69 8.87
N LEU A 229 -14.31 -1.39 7.73
CA LEU A 229 -14.68 -1.94 6.44
C LEU A 229 -13.62 -2.89 5.86
N GLY A 230 -12.37 -2.70 6.21
CA GLY A 230 -11.25 -3.47 5.70
C GLY A 230 -9.95 -2.69 5.73
N SER A 231 -8.84 -3.34 5.37
CA SER A 231 -7.53 -2.72 5.32
C SER A 231 -6.83 -2.98 3.99
N GLN A 232 -5.98 -2.04 3.59
CA GLN A 232 -5.21 -2.10 2.35
C GLN A 232 -3.76 -1.73 2.64
N ALA A 233 -2.81 -2.61 2.28
CA ALA A 233 -1.41 -2.23 2.24
C ALA A 233 -1.20 -1.14 1.18
N TRP A 234 -0.57 -0.04 1.57
CA TRP A 234 -0.31 1.11 0.72
C TRP A 234 1.16 1.50 0.82
N PRO A 235 2.06 0.79 0.10
CA PRO A 235 3.51 0.92 0.24
C PRO A 235 4.06 2.19 -0.41
N PHE A 236 3.48 3.35 -0.04
CA PHE A 236 3.87 4.67 -0.50
C PHE A 236 4.03 5.65 0.68
N PRO A 237 5.09 5.52 1.53
CA PRO A 237 6.05 4.41 1.48
C PRO A 237 5.69 3.19 2.33
N PHE A 238 4.92 3.30 3.47
CA PHE A 238 4.75 2.24 4.47
C PHE A 238 3.33 2.13 5.03
N SER A 239 2.34 2.80 4.47
CA SER A 239 1.02 2.88 5.10
C SER A 239 0.26 1.57 5.05
N LEU A 240 -0.50 1.31 6.11
CA LEU A 240 -1.62 0.39 6.15
C LEU A 240 -2.88 1.23 6.30
N MET A 241 -3.64 1.35 5.23
CA MET A 241 -4.91 2.07 5.23
C MET A 241 -5.98 1.22 5.91
N LEU A 242 -6.69 1.80 6.87
CA LEU A 242 -7.74 1.18 7.67
C LEU A 242 -9.05 1.90 7.35
N GLY A 243 -9.88 1.28 6.51
CA GLY A 243 -11.10 1.85 5.98
C GLY A 243 -12.24 1.83 6.98
N TYR A 244 -12.92 2.95 7.13
CA TYR A 244 -14.08 3.15 8.00
C TYR A 244 -15.20 3.89 7.28
N THR A 245 -16.43 3.68 7.74
CA THR A 245 -17.50 4.67 7.66
C THR A 245 -17.78 5.22 9.05
N ALA A 246 -18.19 6.49 9.13
CA ALA A 246 -18.62 7.12 10.38
C ALA A 246 -19.82 8.02 10.13
N GLU A 247 -20.65 8.19 11.16
CA GLU A 247 -21.86 9.01 11.12
C GLU A 247 -21.53 10.43 11.58
N TYR A 248 -21.85 11.44 10.77
CA TYR A 248 -21.78 12.83 11.19
C TYR A 248 -22.77 13.11 12.33
N VAL A 249 -22.30 13.73 13.39
CA VAL A 249 -23.13 14.09 14.56
C VAL A 249 -23.37 15.59 14.62
N SER A 250 -22.32 16.39 14.57
CA SER A 250 -22.40 17.85 14.75
C SER A 250 -21.12 18.54 14.29
N GLY A 251 -21.12 19.86 14.34
CA GLY A 251 -20.00 20.72 13.95
C GLY A 251 -20.29 21.49 12.68
N THR A 252 -19.54 22.55 12.43
CA THR A 252 -19.59 23.28 11.17
C THR A 252 -18.47 22.76 10.29
N VAL A 253 -18.82 22.16 9.14
CA VAL A 253 -17.81 21.67 8.19
C VAL A 253 -16.92 22.83 7.76
N THR A 254 -15.69 22.78 8.25
CA THR A 254 -14.68 23.84 8.04
C THR A 254 -13.33 23.16 7.81
N PRO A 255 -12.71 23.35 6.63
CA PRO A 255 -11.37 22.81 6.38
C PRO A 255 -10.36 23.46 7.34
N ASP A 256 -9.32 22.73 7.72
CA ASP A 256 -8.22 23.24 8.56
C ASP A 256 -7.43 24.37 7.87
N GLY A 257 -7.43 24.41 6.53
CA GLY A 257 -6.74 25.39 5.71
C GLY A 257 -5.25 25.09 5.51
N GLU A 258 -4.71 24.06 6.12
CA GLU A 258 -3.32 23.63 5.98
C GLU A 258 -3.24 22.41 5.06
N GLU A 259 -3.85 21.30 5.45
CA GLU A 259 -3.91 20.08 4.67
C GLU A 259 -5.16 20.07 3.80
N ILE A 260 -6.32 20.26 4.39
CA ILE A 260 -7.60 20.28 3.69
C ILE A 260 -8.02 21.74 3.44
N VAL A 261 -8.18 22.09 2.17
CA VAL A 261 -8.55 23.48 1.75
C VAL A 261 -9.98 23.61 1.27
N LYS A 262 -10.62 22.50 0.90
CA LYS A 262 -12.02 22.47 0.48
C LYS A 262 -12.69 21.23 1.06
N LEU A 263 -13.94 21.39 1.52
CA LEU A 263 -14.81 20.32 1.97
C LEU A 263 -16.17 20.47 1.30
N ARG A 264 -16.76 19.38 0.83
CA ARG A 264 -18.09 19.38 0.22
C ARG A 264 -18.84 18.09 0.53
N TRP A 265 -20.10 18.27 0.92
CA TRP A 265 -21.06 17.17 0.95
C TRP A 265 -21.56 16.86 -0.46
N PHE A 266 -21.57 15.59 -0.81
CA PHE A 266 -22.13 15.11 -2.07
C PHE A 266 -23.30 14.17 -1.81
N THR A 267 -24.40 14.41 -2.47
CA THR A 267 -25.45 13.41 -2.67
C THR A 267 -24.98 12.37 -3.70
N LYS A 268 -25.64 11.21 -3.73
CA LYS A 268 -25.33 10.18 -4.75
C LYS A 268 -25.53 10.70 -6.18
N ASP A 269 -26.60 11.47 -6.39
CA ASP A 269 -26.90 12.01 -7.72
C ASP A 269 -25.89 13.09 -8.16
N GLU A 270 -25.47 13.98 -7.26
CA GLU A 270 -24.41 14.96 -7.54
C GLU A 270 -23.10 14.26 -7.89
N LEU A 271 -22.66 13.28 -7.06
CA LEU A 271 -21.43 12.59 -7.32
C LEU A 271 -21.42 11.87 -8.67
N LYS A 272 -22.53 11.22 -9.03
CA LYS A 272 -22.68 10.56 -10.34
C LYS A 272 -22.67 11.55 -11.51
N SER A 273 -23.39 12.65 -11.38
CA SER A 273 -23.48 13.64 -12.45
C SER A 273 -22.18 14.40 -12.70
N GLU A 274 -21.40 14.63 -11.63
CA GLU A 274 -20.14 15.36 -11.68
C GLU A 274 -18.91 14.44 -11.81
N ALA A 275 -19.06 13.11 -11.76
CA ALA A 275 -17.96 12.15 -11.69
C ALA A 275 -16.93 12.28 -12.83
N LYS A 276 -17.34 12.80 -14.01
CA LYS A 276 -16.46 13.03 -15.16
C LYS A 276 -15.65 14.32 -15.07
N GLU A 277 -16.11 15.27 -14.23
CA GLU A 277 -15.48 16.56 -14.02
C GLU A 277 -14.60 16.55 -12.77
N LEU A 278 -14.86 15.62 -11.85
CA LEU A 278 -14.10 15.43 -10.62
C LEU A 278 -12.94 14.46 -10.83
N LEU A 279 -11.81 14.78 -10.23
CA LEU A 279 -10.66 13.88 -10.11
C LEU A 279 -10.82 13.09 -8.81
N LEU A 280 -11.52 11.97 -8.86
CA LEU A 280 -11.75 11.07 -7.73
C LEU A 280 -10.58 10.09 -7.55
N PRO A 281 -10.46 9.42 -6.37
CA PRO A 281 -9.43 8.40 -6.17
C PRO A 281 -9.50 7.31 -7.25
N GLY A 282 -8.34 6.92 -7.77
CA GLY A 282 -8.25 5.83 -8.74
C GLY A 282 -8.72 4.48 -8.15
N ARG A 283 -9.12 3.54 -9.00
CA ARG A 283 -9.67 2.23 -8.62
C ARG A 283 -8.73 1.38 -7.74
N LEU A 284 -7.44 1.69 -7.74
CA LEU A 284 -6.46 0.99 -6.89
C LEU A 284 -6.60 1.38 -5.41
N SER A 285 -7.21 2.53 -5.09
CA SER A 285 -7.28 3.07 -3.73
C SER A 285 -8.51 2.57 -2.98
N ILE A 286 -8.32 2.20 -1.70
CA ILE A 286 -9.41 1.92 -0.76
C ILE A 286 -10.41 3.09 -0.67
N ALA A 287 -9.97 4.34 -0.84
CA ALA A 287 -10.85 5.50 -0.86
C ALA A 287 -11.93 5.36 -1.93
N ARG A 288 -11.55 4.93 -3.14
CA ARG A 288 -12.49 4.67 -4.23
C ARG A 288 -13.49 3.59 -3.86
N THR A 289 -13.01 2.49 -3.29
CA THR A 289 -13.87 1.37 -2.89
C THR A 289 -14.88 1.78 -1.80
N ILE A 290 -14.49 2.64 -0.85
CA ILE A 290 -15.39 3.14 0.20
C ILE A 290 -16.45 4.07 -0.41
N ILE A 291 -16.08 4.96 -1.32
CA ILE A 291 -17.01 5.85 -2.02
C ILE A 291 -18.04 5.01 -2.82
N GLU A 292 -17.60 4.03 -3.59
CA GLU A 292 -18.47 3.16 -4.39
C GLU A 292 -19.36 2.28 -3.51
N HIS A 293 -18.85 1.82 -2.37
CA HIS A 293 -19.65 1.10 -1.40
C HIS A 293 -20.84 1.95 -0.87
N TRP A 294 -20.57 3.22 -0.46
CA TRP A 294 -21.63 4.13 -0.05
C TRP A 294 -22.59 4.43 -1.21
N LEU A 295 -22.05 4.61 -2.41
CA LEU A 295 -22.84 4.88 -3.61
C LEU A 295 -23.77 3.71 -3.97
N GLY A 296 -23.31 2.47 -3.74
CA GLY A 296 -24.00 1.24 -4.08
C GLY A 296 -23.74 0.73 -5.50
N GLU A 297 -22.83 1.38 -6.25
CA GLU A 297 -22.43 1.02 -7.61
C GLU A 297 -21.04 1.55 -7.93
N GLU A 298 -20.41 1.02 -8.99
CA GLU A 298 -19.13 1.53 -9.51
C GLU A 298 -19.34 2.90 -10.17
N LEU A 299 -18.38 3.80 -9.98
CA LEU A 299 -18.38 5.09 -10.63
C LEU A 299 -17.67 5.01 -12.01
N GLU A 300 -18.34 5.51 -13.03
CA GLU A 300 -17.72 5.79 -14.32
C GLU A 300 -16.99 7.14 -14.25
N THR A 301 -15.67 7.08 -14.14
CA THR A 301 -14.81 8.28 -14.22
C THR A 301 -14.21 8.40 -15.62
N GLY A 302 -13.89 9.62 -16.02
CA GLY A 302 -13.29 9.92 -17.32
C GLY A 302 -11.78 9.59 -17.41
N GLU A 303 -11.35 8.37 -16.92
CA GLU A 303 -9.98 7.88 -17.13
C GLU A 303 -9.78 7.34 -18.54
#